data_0925c3fa5e864b89e320f3f994fcbe65
#
_entry.id   0925c3fa5e864b89e320f3f994fcbe65
#
_cell.length_a   1.000
_cell.length_b   1.000
_cell.length_c   1.000
_cell.angle_alpha   90.00
_cell.angle_beta   90.00
_cell.angle_gamma   90.00
#
_symmetry.space_group_name_H-M   'P 1'
#
loop_
_entity.id
_entity.type
_entity.pdbx_description
1 polymer ?
#
loop_
_entity_poly.entity_id
_entity_poly.type
_entity_poly.pdbx_seq_one_letter_code
_entity_poly.pdbx_strand_id
1 'polypeptide(L)'
;MITLAIKNKQDQVIVGRIDHEKEPAPFQVSGDDLAVLAIKNYLYEEGDKIVVEVTGKNPYYVLQLDETLAPSLIYLSQSTWEYQIPWTESHRKSSVETAFTSQRHHLMVRKAHAFEITNYQNLSFNAHDQKSATGAYPHASANVETRDDSVFFAKNAIDGKYGNRSHGSYPFASWGINQQADAALTIDFGRPVLIDRVRFLLRADYPHDSYWTKGTLVFADGEELVVETTNTASFQEVRFPKKETTKLTYKELQKAEDDSPFPALTQIEVFGWNC
;
A
#
# COMPACT_ATOMS: atom_id res chain seq x y z
N MET A 1 3.47 -22.88 -8.24
CA MET A 1 2.12 -22.65 -8.82
C MET A 1 1.46 -21.49 -8.10
N ILE A 2 0.74 -20.65 -8.80
CA ILE A 2 -0.04 -19.53 -8.31
C ILE A 2 -1.50 -19.84 -8.63
N THR A 3 -2.41 -19.70 -7.68
CA THR A 3 -3.85 -19.74 -7.91
C THR A 3 -4.46 -18.41 -7.53
N LEU A 4 -5.24 -17.83 -8.41
CA LEU A 4 -5.95 -16.57 -8.25
C LEU A 4 -7.45 -16.84 -8.36
N ALA A 5 -8.24 -16.47 -7.35
CA ALA A 5 -9.67 -16.71 -7.32
C ALA A 5 -10.43 -15.50 -6.76
N ILE A 6 -11.69 -15.35 -7.13
CA ILE A 6 -12.64 -14.45 -6.47
C ILE A 6 -13.60 -15.30 -5.65
N LYS A 7 -13.68 -14.99 -4.36
CA LYS A 7 -14.57 -15.68 -3.42
C LYS A 7 -15.58 -14.69 -2.82
N ASN A 8 -16.77 -15.20 -2.56
CA ASN A 8 -17.80 -14.45 -1.85
C ASN A 8 -17.57 -14.44 -0.33
N LYS A 9 -18.41 -13.76 0.42
CA LYS A 9 -18.36 -13.69 1.89
C LYS A 9 -18.51 -15.04 2.61
N GLN A 10 -18.95 -16.10 1.93
CA GLN A 10 -19.03 -17.47 2.45
C GLN A 10 -17.82 -18.33 2.05
N ASP A 11 -16.74 -17.75 1.55
CA ASP A 11 -15.53 -18.44 1.05
C ASP A 11 -15.75 -19.35 -0.17
N GLN A 12 -16.86 -19.20 -0.87
CA GLN A 12 -17.15 -19.96 -2.07
C GLN A 12 -16.59 -19.23 -3.28
N VAL A 13 -15.93 -19.95 -4.19
CA VAL A 13 -15.49 -19.40 -5.47
C VAL A 13 -16.73 -18.99 -6.27
N ILE A 14 -16.71 -17.74 -6.72
CA ILE A 14 -17.81 -17.20 -7.53
C ILE A 14 -17.80 -17.87 -8.90
N VAL A 15 -19.00 -18.21 -9.39
CA VAL A 15 -19.20 -18.80 -10.71
C VAL A 15 -19.89 -17.79 -11.61
N GLY A 16 -19.32 -17.53 -12.77
CA GLY A 16 -19.85 -16.58 -13.73
C GLY A 16 -19.25 -16.76 -15.11
N ARG A 17 -19.54 -15.85 -16.03
CA ARG A 17 -19.02 -15.91 -17.40
C ARG A 17 -17.71 -15.14 -17.50
N ILE A 18 -16.63 -15.83 -17.74
CA ILE A 18 -15.34 -15.24 -18.12
C ILE A 18 -15.45 -14.73 -19.57
N ASP A 19 -16.10 -15.50 -20.42
CA ASP A 19 -16.35 -15.20 -21.84
C ASP A 19 -17.83 -15.36 -22.16
N HIS A 20 -18.38 -14.48 -23.00
CA HIS A 20 -19.79 -14.50 -23.38
C HIS A 20 -20.21 -15.73 -24.21
N GLU A 21 -19.24 -16.43 -24.84
CA GLU A 21 -19.48 -17.61 -25.65
C GLU A 21 -19.41 -18.92 -24.87
N LYS A 22 -18.94 -18.87 -23.62
CA LYS A 22 -18.74 -20.06 -22.79
C LYS A 22 -19.78 -20.17 -21.68
N GLU A 23 -20.01 -21.39 -21.25
CA GLU A 23 -20.78 -21.64 -20.04
C GLU A 23 -20.13 -21.00 -18.82
N PRO A 24 -20.91 -20.65 -17.80
CA PRO A 24 -20.38 -20.12 -16.53
C PRO A 24 -19.33 -21.07 -15.95
N ALA A 25 -18.24 -20.47 -15.46
CA ALA A 25 -17.13 -21.19 -14.86
C ALA A 25 -16.70 -20.50 -13.55
N PRO A 26 -16.01 -21.22 -12.64
CA PRO A 26 -15.44 -20.59 -11.46
C PRO A 26 -14.48 -19.46 -11.84
N PHE A 27 -14.58 -18.31 -11.18
CA PHE A 27 -13.60 -17.22 -11.30
C PHE A 27 -12.32 -17.61 -10.58
N GLN A 28 -11.64 -18.57 -11.13
CA GLN A 28 -10.39 -19.13 -10.63
C GLN A 28 -9.49 -19.54 -11.79
N VAL A 29 -8.21 -19.24 -11.63
CA VAL A 29 -7.16 -19.61 -12.59
C VAL A 29 -5.92 -20.03 -11.83
N SER A 30 -5.16 -20.96 -12.40
CA SER A 30 -3.86 -21.37 -11.88
C SER A 30 -2.80 -21.34 -12.96
N GLY A 31 -1.57 -21.03 -12.57
CA GLY A 31 -0.40 -21.03 -13.45
C GLY A 31 0.89 -21.22 -12.65
N ASP A 32 1.95 -21.68 -13.30
CA ASP A 32 3.22 -21.92 -12.60
C ASP A 32 3.97 -20.64 -12.28
N ASP A 33 4.02 -19.71 -13.23
CA ASP A 33 4.75 -18.43 -13.09
C ASP A 33 3.84 -17.21 -13.19
N LEU A 34 2.67 -17.37 -13.80
CA LEU A 34 1.71 -16.31 -14.06
C LEU A 34 0.29 -16.85 -13.95
N ALA A 35 -0.57 -16.19 -13.19
CA ALA A 35 -2.01 -16.37 -13.17
C ALA A 35 -2.70 -15.07 -13.59
N VAL A 36 -3.55 -15.11 -14.61
CA VAL A 36 -4.33 -13.97 -15.10
C VAL A 36 -5.80 -14.35 -15.10
N LEU A 37 -6.61 -13.61 -14.36
CA LEU A 37 -8.06 -13.77 -14.36
C LEU A 37 -8.67 -12.52 -15.00
N ALA A 38 -9.19 -12.72 -16.23
CA ALA A 38 -9.90 -11.68 -16.98
C ALA A 38 -11.39 -12.00 -17.00
N ILE A 39 -12.22 -11.08 -16.51
CA ILE A 39 -13.65 -11.25 -16.39
C ILE A 39 -14.33 -10.14 -17.20
N LYS A 40 -15.36 -10.50 -17.96
CA LYS A 40 -16.04 -9.57 -18.84
C LYS A 40 -17.31 -8.95 -18.24
N ASN A 41 -18.00 -9.66 -17.37
CA ASN A 41 -19.32 -9.27 -16.92
C ASN A 41 -19.61 -9.74 -15.49
N TYR A 42 -19.03 -9.04 -14.52
CA TYR A 42 -19.30 -9.27 -13.10
C TYR A 42 -19.18 -7.95 -12.34
N LEU A 43 -20.14 -7.64 -11.50
CA LEU A 43 -20.04 -6.57 -10.51
C LEU A 43 -19.74 -7.21 -9.16
N TYR A 44 -18.69 -6.76 -8.51
CA TYR A 44 -18.39 -7.21 -7.16
C TYR A 44 -19.55 -6.91 -6.21
N GLU A 45 -19.74 -7.78 -5.24
CA GLU A 45 -20.74 -7.67 -4.18
C GLU A 45 -20.07 -7.43 -2.82
N GLU A 46 -20.87 -7.05 -1.82
CA GLU A 46 -20.38 -6.84 -0.47
C GLU A 46 -19.81 -8.13 0.14
N GLY A 47 -18.55 -8.07 0.55
CA GLY A 47 -17.83 -9.21 1.13
C GLY A 47 -17.13 -10.09 0.12
N ASP A 48 -17.16 -9.73 -1.17
CA ASP A 48 -16.28 -10.35 -2.16
C ASP A 48 -14.82 -10.04 -1.87
N LYS A 49 -13.98 -11.04 -2.11
CA LYS A 49 -12.54 -10.94 -1.90
C LYS A 49 -11.76 -11.64 -3.01
N ILE A 50 -10.57 -11.13 -3.26
CA ILE A 50 -9.61 -11.76 -4.15
C ILE A 50 -8.68 -12.61 -3.29
N VAL A 51 -8.51 -13.89 -3.66
CA VAL A 51 -7.67 -14.84 -2.93
C VAL A 51 -6.52 -15.26 -3.83
N VAL A 52 -5.31 -15.11 -3.31
CA VAL A 52 -4.06 -15.55 -3.95
C VAL A 52 -3.49 -16.68 -3.13
N GLU A 53 -3.38 -17.86 -3.74
CA GLU A 53 -2.73 -19.03 -3.14
C GLU A 53 -1.44 -19.32 -3.90
N VAL A 54 -0.35 -19.52 -3.17
CA VAL A 54 0.97 -19.74 -3.75
C VAL A 54 1.62 -20.98 -3.18
N THR A 55 2.29 -21.76 -4.04
CA THR A 55 3.11 -22.89 -3.62
C THR A 55 4.54 -22.68 -4.09
N GLY A 56 5.50 -22.96 -3.22
CA GLY A 56 6.92 -22.80 -3.55
C GLY A 56 7.68 -22.02 -2.47
N LYS A 57 9.00 -21.89 -2.67
CA LYS A 57 9.90 -21.25 -1.69
C LYS A 57 10.13 -19.76 -1.95
N ASN A 58 9.77 -19.26 -3.14
CA ASN A 58 9.96 -17.84 -3.45
C ASN A 58 8.72 -17.06 -2.96
N PRO A 59 8.89 -16.15 -1.98
CA PRO A 59 7.77 -15.38 -1.42
C PRO A 59 7.49 -14.07 -2.17
N TYR A 60 8.18 -13.78 -3.28
CA TYR A 60 8.06 -12.51 -4.01
C TYR A 60 7.19 -12.65 -5.26
N TYR A 61 6.17 -11.83 -5.33
CA TYR A 61 5.23 -11.78 -6.44
C TYR A 61 5.02 -10.34 -6.90
N VAL A 62 4.80 -10.14 -8.19
CA VAL A 62 4.26 -8.89 -8.72
C VAL A 62 2.78 -9.12 -8.99
N LEU A 63 1.96 -8.25 -8.44
CA LEU A 63 0.52 -8.37 -8.57
C LEU A 63 -0.14 -7.04 -8.95
N GLN A 64 -1.25 -7.16 -9.67
CA GLN A 64 -2.19 -6.09 -9.97
C GLN A 64 -3.61 -6.68 -9.88
N LEU A 65 -4.37 -6.27 -8.88
CA LEU A 65 -5.69 -6.83 -8.59
C LEU A 65 -6.84 -5.98 -9.12
N ASP A 66 -6.55 -4.80 -9.63
CA ASP A 66 -7.45 -3.92 -10.36
C ASP A 66 -6.61 -3.04 -11.30
N GLU A 67 -7.14 -2.68 -12.46
CA GLU A 67 -6.42 -1.86 -13.46
C GLU A 67 -6.12 -0.44 -12.96
N THR A 68 -6.82 0.02 -11.92
CA THR A 68 -6.59 1.32 -11.27
C THR A 68 -5.45 1.30 -10.25
N LEU A 69 -4.97 0.12 -9.87
CA LEU A 69 -3.84 -0.05 -8.95
C LEU A 69 -2.54 -0.28 -9.72
N ALA A 70 -1.47 0.36 -9.31
CA ALA A 70 -0.16 0.13 -9.90
C ALA A 70 0.34 -1.29 -9.58
N PRO A 71 0.96 -2.02 -10.53
CA PRO A 71 1.61 -3.28 -10.22
C PRO A 71 2.62 -3.11 -9.09
N SER A 72 2.58 -4.00 -8.10
CA SER A 72 3.43 -3.90 -6.90
C SER A 72 4.21 -5.18 -6.66
N LEU A 73 5.49 -5.06 -6.29
CA LEU A 73 6.31 -6.17 -5.82
C LEU A 73 5.98 -6.44 -4.36
N ILE A 74 5.35 -7.57 -4.10
CA ILE A 74 4.86 -7.96 -2.78
C ILE A 74 5.61 -9.18 -2.26
N TYR A 75 5.96 -9.12 -0.97
CA TYR A 75 6.43 -10.27 -0.20
C TYR A 75 5.24 -10.89 0.53
N LEU A 76 4.93 -12.15 0.24
CA LEU A 76 3.88 -12.92 0.92
C LEU A 76 4.51 -13.77 2.02
N SER A 77 4.14 -13.51 3.28
CA SER A 77 4.63 -14.30 4.43
C SER A 77 3.89 -15.62 4.61
N GLN A 78 2.78 -15.82 3.89
CA GLN A 78 1.92 -17.00 3.98
C GLN A 78 1.61 -17.53 2.58
N SER A 79 1.23 -18.80 2.49
CA SER A 79 0.83 -19.45 1.22
C SER A 79 -0.53 -19.00 0.71
N THR A 80 -1.35 -18.36 1.53
CA THR A 80 -2.66 -17.81 1.15
C THR A 80 -2.74 -16.36 1.60
N TRP A 81 -3.13 -15.50 0.68
CA TRP A 81 -3.39 -14.09 0.94
C TRP A 81 -4.77 -13.70 0.44
N GLU A 82 -5.49 -12.92 1.25
CA GLU A 82 -6.82 -12.42 0.92
C GLU A 82 -6.79 -10.89 0.83
N TYR A 83 -7.26 -10.36 -0.29
CA TYR A 83 -7.48 -8.95 -0.50
C TYR A 83 -8.99 -8.65 -0.41
N GLN A 84 -9.38 -7.91 0.60
CA GLN A 84 -10.78 -7.49 0.78
C GLN A 84 -11.10 -6.36 -0.19
N ILE A 85 -12.07 -6.58 -1.07
CA ILE A 85 -12.47 -5.55 -2.04
C ILE A 85 -13.14 -4.38 -1.30
N PRO A 86 -12.66 -3.14 -1.47
CA PRO A 86 -13.27 -1.97 -0.83
C PRO A 86 -14.70 -1.77 -1.31
N TRP A 87 -15.68 -2.05 -0.46
CA TRP A 87 -17.09 -2.01 -0.85
C TRP A 87 -17.78 -0.71 -0.48
N THR A 88 -17.65 -0.26 0.76
CA THR A 88 -18.36 0.94 1.24
C THR A 88 -17.79 2.21 0.61
N GLU A 89 -18.62 3.23 0.44
CA GLU A 89 -18.18 4.54 -0.03
C GLU A 89 -17.02 5.09 0.81
N SER A 90 -17.10 4.94 2.14
CA SER A 90 -16.04 5.39 3.05
C SER A 90 -14.71 4.68 2.80
N HIS A 91 -14.69 3.40 2.45
CA HIS A 91 -13.47 2.67 2.13
C HIS A 91 -12.92 2.99 0.74
N ARG A 92 -13.77 3.44 -0.19
CA ARG A 92 -13.38 3.78 -1.56
C ARG A 92 -12.91 5.22 -1.75
N LYS A 93 -13.16 6.12 -0.80
CA LYS A 93 -12.82 7.54 -0.90
C LYS A 93 -11.35 7.83 -1.24
N SER A 94 -10.42 6.97 -0.83
CA SER A 94 -8.99 7.11 -1.14
C SER A 94 -8.61 6.59 -2.53
N SER A 95 -9.54 6.05 -3.29
CA SER A 95 -9.35 5.49 -4.62
C SER A 95 -10.08 6.30 -5.68
N VAL A 96 -9.74 6.09 -6.94
CA VAL A 96 -10.54 6.60 -8.07
C VAL A 96 -11.90 5.89 -8.09
N GLU A 97 -12.94 6.58 -8.56
CA GLU A 97 -14.33 6.08 -8.49
C GLU A 97 -14.53 4.75 -9.24
N THR A 98 -13.71 4.51 -10.26
CA THR A 98 -13.77 3.28 -11.08
C THR A 98 -13.10 2.07 -10.45
N ALA A 99 -12.36 2.24 -9.35
CA ALA A 99 -11.68 1.13 -8.68
C ALA A 99 -12.68 0.08 -8.19
N PHE A 100 -12.53 -1.15 -8.65
CA PHE A 100 -13.40 -2.30 -8.32
C PHE A 100 -14.89 -2.12 -8.63
N THR A 101 -15.28 -1.16 -9.47
CA THR A 101 -16.71 -0.85 -9.73
C THR A 101 -17.15 -1.17 -11.15
N SER A 102 -16.24 -1.55 -12.03
CA SER A 102 -16.58 -1.91 -13.41
C SER A 102 -17.12 -3.34 -13.50
N GLN A 103 -17.68 -3.69 -14.68
CA GLN A 103 -18.06 -5.08 -14.98
C GLN A 103 -16.90 -5.90 -15.59
N ARG A 104 -15.84 -5.22 -15.99
CA ARG A 104 -14.66 -5.85 -16.57
C ARG A 104 -13.54 -5.76 -15.58
N HIS A 105 -12.89 -6.90 -15.37
CA HIS A 105 -11.77 -7.00 -14.43
C HIS A 105 -10.61 -7.72 -15.08
N HIS A 106 -9.42 -7.19 -14.85
CA HIS A 106 -8.17 -7.83 -15.21
C HIS A 106 -7.31 -7.92 -13.94
N LEU A 107 -7.13 -9.13 -13.46
CA LEU A 107 -6.32 -9.43 -12.29
C LEU A 107 -5.11 -10.24 -12.71
N MET A 108 -3.96 -9.90 -12.19
CA MET A 108 -2.71 -10.57 -12.52
C MET A 108 -1.85 -10.79 -11.28
N VAL A 109 -1.32 -11.99 -11.13
CA VAL A 109 -0.28 -12.36 -10.17
C VAL A 109 0.78 -13.17 -10.88
N ARG A 110 2.03 -12.76 -10.78
CA ARG A 110 3.17 -13.49 -11.32
C ARG A 110 4.31 -13.59 -10.32
N LYS A 111 5.17 -14.58 -10.47
CA LYS A 111 6.45 -14.61 -9.75
C LYS A 111 7.29 -13.38 -10.12
N ALA A 112 7.96 -12.81 -9.13
CA ALA A 112 8.92 -11.75 -9.38
C ALA A 112 10.18 -12.31 -10.07
N HIS A 113 10.74 -11.55 -11.01
CA HIS A 113 12.03 -11.86 -11.59
C HIS A 113 13.17 -11.57 -10.62
N ALA A 114 14.29 -12.24 -10.77
CA ALA A 114 15.44 -12.06 -9.86
C ALA A 114 15.89 -10.59 -9.78
N PHE A 115 15.93 -9.85 -10.91
CA PHE A 115 16.32 -8.46 -10.93
C PHE A 115 15.34 -7.54 -10.17
N GLU A 116 14.03 -7.85 -10.18
CA GLU A 116 13.02 -7.10 -9.42
C GLU A 116 13.21 -7.27 -7.92
N ILE A 117 13.75 -8.42 -7.49
CA ILE A 117 14.02 -8.71 -6.08
C ILE A 117 15.34 -8.07 -5.64
N THR A 118 16.40 -8.16 -6.47
CA THR A 118 17.77 -7.83 -6.06
C THR A 118 18.19 -6.39 -6.34
N ASN A 119 17.45 -5.66 -7.20
CA ASN A 119 17.80 -4.29 -7.52
C ASN A 119 17.56 -3.33 -6.34
N TYR A 120 18.33 -2.25 -6.33
CA TYR A 120 18.05 -1.10 -5.48
C TYR A 120 16.72 -0.45 -5.84
N GLN A 121 15.80 -0.35 -4.89
CA GLN A 121 14.43 0.06 -5.18
C GLN A 121 13.73 0.67 -3.97
N ASN A 122 12.55 1.26 -4.18
CA ASN A 122 11.64 1.64 -3.12
C ASN A 122 10.99 0.38 -2.52
N LEU A 123 11.39 0.01 -1.31
CA LEU A 123 10.93 -1.18 -0.60
C LEU A 123 9.63 -0.97 0.17
N SER A 124 9.17 0.30 0.30
CA SER A 124 7.91 0.61 0.98
C SER A 124 6.70 0.66 0.05
N PHE A 125 6.89 0.60 -1.27
CA PHE A 125 5.80 0.74 -2.23
C PHE A 125 4.84 -0.46 -2.23
N ASN A 126 3.55 -0.21 -1.94
CA ASN A 126 2.47 -1.20 -2.05
C ASN A 126 1.13 -0.54 -2.36
N ALA A 127 0.70 -0.53 -3.63
CA ALA A 127 -0.61 -0.01 -4.04
C ALA A 127 -1.78 -0.90 -3.58
N HIS A 128 -1.50 -2.11 -3.09
CA HIS A 128 -2.48 -3.09 -2.63
C HIS A 128 -2.53 -3.21 -1.10
N ASP A 129 -1.85 -2.29 -0.38
CA ASP A 129 -1.88 -2.33 1.08
C ASP A 129 -3.28 -2.03 1.61
N GLN A 130 -3.62 -2.65 2.72
CA GLN A 130 -4.90 -2.50 3.40
C GLN A 130 -4.70 -1.99 4.82
N LYS A 131 -5.75 -1.47 5.45
CA LYS A 131 -5.68 -0.94 6.81
C LYS A 131 -5.16 -1.96 7.82
N SER A 132 -5.59 -3.20 7.69
CA SER A 132 -5.17 -4.30 8.57
C SER A 132 -4.06 -5.11 7.91
N ALA A 133 -3.12 -5.60 8.72
CA ALA A 133 -2.10 -6.53 8.25
C ALA A 133 -2.73 -7.82 7.71
N THR A 134 -2.35 -8.19 6.49
CA THR A 134 -2.92 -9.34 5.77
C THR A 134 -1.89 -10.42 5.44
N GLY A 135 -0.60 -10.19 5.79
CA GLY A 135 0.52 -11.07 5.43
C GLY A 135 1.15 -10.75 4.06
N ALA A 136 0.73 -9.65 3.43
CA ALA A 136 1.34 -9.08 2.22
C ALA A 136 2.12 -7.82 2.59
N TYR A 137 3.38 -7.75 2.20
CA TYR A 137 4.31 -6.68 2.59
C TYR A 137 4.95 -6.01 1.38
N PRO A 138 5.33 -4.71 1.52
CA PRO A 138 5.33 -3.89 2.72
C PRO A 138 3.90 -3.56 3.20
N HIS A 139 3.74 -3.34 4.51
CA HIS A 139 2.49 -2.93 5.14
C HIS A 139 2.72 -1.68 5.99
N ALA A 140 1.86 -0.68 5.83
CA ALA A 140 1.87 0.52 6.64
C ALA A 140 0.78 0.50 7.71
N SER A 141 1.14 0.78 8.95
CA SER A 141 0.21 0.91 10.08
C SER A 141 0.54 2.14 10.91
N ALA A 142 -0.43 2.65 11.64
CA ALA A 142 -0.23 3.78 12.53
C ALA A 142 -1.05 3.63 13.82
N ASN A 143 -0.62 4.29 14.90
CA ASN A 143 -1.38 4.34 16.14
C ASN A 143 -2.54 5.34 16.08
N VAL A 144 -2.60 6.16 15.05
CA VAL A 144 -3.68 7.11 14.78
C VAL A 144 -3.88 7.31 13.29
N GLU A 145 -5.14 7.39 12.90
CA GLU A 145 -5.60 7.74 11.55
C GLU A 145 -6.80 8.68 11.70
N THR A 146 -6.74 9.86 11.08
CA THR A 146 -7.73 10.91 11.30
C THR A 146 -9.15 10.43 11.04
N ARG A 147 -10.02 10.50 12.04
CA ARG A 147 -11.46 10.14 12.00
C ARG A 147 -11.77 8.72 11.55
N ASP A 148 -10.79 7.84 11.50
CA ASP A 148 -10.93 6.52 10.88
C ASP A 148 -11.47 6.59 9.43
N ASP A 149 -11.09 7.64 8.71
CA ASP A 149 -11.50 7.88 7.32
C ASP A 149 -10.41 7.38 6.37
N SER A 150 -10.78 6.59 5.36
CA SER A 150 -9.83 5.94 4.44
C SER A 150 -8.89 6.92 3.72
N VAL A 151 -9.28 8.19 3.58
CA VAL A 151 -8.41 9.22 2.99
C VAL A 151 -7.21 9.59 3.87
N PHE A 152 -7.19 9.15 5.13
CA PHE A 152 -6.12 9.43 6.09
C PHE A 152 -5.43 8.17 6.63
N PHE A 153 -5.70 7.00 6.06
CA PHE A 153 -5.07 5.75 6.50
C PHE A 153 -3.57 5.72 6.22
N ALA A 154 -2.84 5.02 7.07
CA ALA A 154 -1.39 4.82 6.96
C ALA A 154 -0.97 4.25 5.59
N LYS A 155 -1.76 3.32 5.04
CA LYS A 155 -1.53 2.72 3.72
C LYS A 155 -1.39 3.72 2.58
N ASN A 156 -2.02 4.91 2.70
CA ASN A 156 -1.93 5.95 1.68
C ASN A 156 -0.51 6.52 1.56
N ALA A 157 0.29 6.42 2.63
CA ALA A 157 1.67 6.90 2.62
C ALA A 157 2.63 6.02 1.80
N ILE A 158 2.17 4.85 1.31
CA ILE A 158 2.99 3.91 0.53
C ILE A 158 2.33 3.45 -0.78
N ASP A 159 1.21 4.05 -1.17
CA ASP A 159 0.41 3.64 -2.34
C ASP A 159 0.91 4.19 -3.69
N GLY A 160 1.91 5.08 -3.66
CA GLY A 160 2.52 5.67 -4.86
C GLY A 160 1.70 6.80 -5.50
N LYS A 161 0.68 7.33 -4.84
CA LYS A 161 -0.09 8.47 -5.34
C LYS A 161 0.53 9.77 -4.86
N TYR A 162 1.06 10.55 -5.78
CA TYR A 162 1.68 11.85 -5.52
C TYR A 162 0.76 13.00 -5.88
N GLY A 163 1.06 14.21 -5.42
CA GLY A 163 0.49 15.45 -5.95
C GLY A 163 -0.61 16.11 -5.15
N ASN A 164 -0.69 15.90 -3.84
CA ASN A 164 -1.58 16.65 -2.94
C ASN A 164 -1.13 18.12 -2.87
N ARG A 165 -1.73 18.98 -3.70
CA ARG A 165 -1.37 20.41 -3.82
C ARG A 165 -2.55 21.36 -3.75
N SER A 166 -3.78 20.85 -3.68
CA SER A 166 -4.98 21.67 -3.50
C SER A 166 -6.05 20.89 -2.76
N HIS A 167 -6.72 21.56 -1.83
CA HIS A 167 -7.74 20.95 -0.98
C HIS A 167 -8.90 20.38 -1.79
N GLY A 168 -9.22 19.10 -1.55
CA GLY A 168 -10.31 18.39 -2.23
C GLY A 168 -10.03 17.93 -3.66
N SER A 169 -8.89 18.30 -4.27
CA SER A 169 -8.51 17.78 -5.58
C SER A 169 -7.91 16.39 -5.47
N TYR A 170 -8.32 15.48 -6.35
CA TYR A 170 -7.73 14.15 -6.43
C TYR A 170 -6.31 14.18 -7.05
N PRO A 171 -5.35 13.40 -6.54
CA PRO A 171 -5.40 12.59 -5.33
C PRO A 171 -5.29 13.44 -4.06
N PHE A 172 -6.10 13.14 -3.05
CA PHE A 172 -6.15 13.87 -1.77
C PHE A 172 -5.85 12.99 -0.55
N ALA A 173 -5.60 11.71 -0.77
CA ALA A 173 -5.29 10.77 0.30
C ALA A 173 -3.88 10.98 0.86
N SER A 174 -3.72 10.78 2.16
CA SER A 174 -2.47 10.94 2.91
C SER A 174 -2.58 10.20 4.24
N TRP A 175 -1.49 10.05 5.00
CA TRP A 175 -1.60 9.72 6.41
C TRP A 175 -1.81 11.00 7.23
N GLY A 176 -2.92 11.05 7.97
CA GLY A 176 -3.30 12.17 8.84
C GLY A 176 -3.34 11.77 10.30
N ILE A 177 -2.71 12.58 11.17
CA ILE A 177 -2.43 12.24 12.58
C ILE A 177 -3.47 12.75 13.58
N ASN A 178 -4.55 13.38 13.14
CA ASN A 178 -5.61 13.91 14.02
C ASN A 178 -5.09 14.78 15.16
N GLN A 179 -4.00 15.55 14.96
CA GLN A 179 -3.30 16.35 15.97
C GLN A 179 -2.78 15.54 17.18
N GLN A 180 -2.62 14.24 17.06
CA GLN A 180 -2.12 13.38 18.14
C GLN A 180 -0.61 13.58 18.32
N ALA A 181 -0.17 13.91 19.53
CA ALA A 181 1.22 14.29 19.81
C ALA A 181 2.20 13.12 19.73
N ASP A 182 1.75 11.90 20.05
CA ASP A 182 2.52 10.67 20.00
C ASP A 182 2.24 9.84 18.74
N ALA A 183 1.78 10.51 17.66
CA ALA A 183 1.52 9.84 16.38
C ALA A 183 2.77 9.13 15.86
N ALA A 184 2.58 7.90 15.39
CA ALA A 184 3.64 7.05 14.85
C ALA A 184 3.13 6.23 13.66
N LEU A 185 3.88 6.27 12.56
CA LEU A 185 3.69 5.46 11.36
C LEU A 185 4.75 4.39 11.30
N THR A 186 4.37 3.13 11.12
CA THR A 186 5.29 2.00 10.95
C THR A 186 5.13 1.39 9.57
N ILE A 187 6.25 1.23 8.86
CA ILE A 187 6.37 0.42 7.66
C ILE A 187 6.98 -0.92 8.08
N ASP A 188 6.21 -1.99 7.98
CA ASP A 188 6.68 -3.36 8.16
C ASP A 188 7.03 -3.95 6.79
N PHE A 189 8.25 -4.46 6.64
CA PHE A 189 8.69 -5.10 5.41
C PHE A 189 8.40 -6.60 5.37
N GLY A 190 7.97 -7.21 6.49
CA GLY A 190 7.70 -8.65 6.64
C GLY A 190 8.93 -9.53 6.52
N ARG A 191 10.11 -8.94 6.32
CA ARG A 191 11.39 -9.60 6.08
C ARG A 191 12.57 -8.67 6.40
N PRO A 192 13.78 -9.18 6.58
CA PRO A 192 14.98 -8.34 6.61
C PRO A 192 15.18 -7.62 5.26
N VAL A 193 15.52 -6.35 5.32
CA VAL A 193 15.90 -5.49 4.19
C VAL A 193 17.11 -4.66 4.56
N LEU A 194 17.93 -4.30 3.59
CA LEU A 194 19.09 -3.42 3.76
C LEU A 194 18.77 -2.06 3.16
N ILE A 195 18.59 -1.03 3.99
CA ILE A 195 18.17 0.31 3.57
C ILE A 195 19.25 1.35 3.83
N ASP A 196 19.28 2.42 3.03
CA ASP A 196 20.22 3.52 3.17
C ASP A 196 19.63 4.91 2.87
N ARG A 197 18.34 4.97 2.56
CA ARG A 197 17.70 6.22 2.17
C ARG A 197 16.20 6.20 2.43
N VAL A 198 15.69 7.31 2.96
CA VAL A 198 14.26 7.59 3.09
C VAL A 198 13.94 8.91 2.40
N ARG A 199 12.79 8.99 1.74
CA ARG A 199 12.25 10.22 1.16
C ARG A 199 10.86 10.46 1.70
N PHE A 200 10.57 11.73 2.02
CA PHE A 200 9.27 12.18 2.50
C PHE A 200 8.64 13.13 1.50
N LEU A 201 7.37 12.94 1.21
CA LEU A 201 6.54 13.89 0.49
C LEU A 201 5.42 14.34 1.43
N LEU A 202 5.54 15.55 1.97
CA LEU A 202 4.53 16.14 2.85
C LEU A 202 3.37 16.68 2.02
N ARG A 203 2.21 16.75 2.63
CA ARG A 203 1.05 17.39 2.04
C ARG A 203 1.25 18.92 2.05
N ALA A 204 0.78 19.60 1.00
CA ALA A 204 1.05 21.03 0.82
C ALA A 204 -0.19 21.83 0.41
N ASP A 205 -1.38 21.35 0.77
CA ASP A 205 -2.65 22.00 0.48
C ASP A 205 -3.32 22.48 1.78
N TYR A 206 -3.82 23.72 1.80
CA TYR A 206 -4.57 24.20 2.97
C TYR A 206 -5.85 23.35 3.19
N PRO A 207 -6.18 22.94 4.42
CA PRO A 207 -5.52 23.20 5.71
C PRO A 207 -4.46 22.16 6.11
N HIS A 208 -3.78 21.52 5.14
CA HIS A 208 -2.72 20.54 5.35
C HIS A 208 -1.35 21.06 4.86
N ASP A 209 -1.21 22.37 4.76
CA ASP A 209 0.00 23.07 4.30
C ASP A 209 1.03 23.30 5.41
N SER A 210 0.73 22.90 6.64
CA SER A 210 1.72 22.78 7.71
C SER A 210 2.63 21.57 7.47
N TYR A 211 3.72 21.50 8.20
CA TYR A 211 4.69 20.41 8.10
C TYR A 211 5.27 20.06 9.48
N TRP A 212 5.98 18.97 9.55
CA TRP A 212 6.79 18.64 10.73
C TRP A 212 8.20 19.13 10.49
N THR A 213 8.70 20.01 11.35
CA THR A 213 10.08 20.52 11.28
C THR A 213 11.08 19.42 11.59
N LYS A 214 10.65 18.40 12.36
CA LYS A 214 11.49 17.32 12.86
C LYS A 214 10.64 16.07 13.11
N GLY A 215 11.25 14.91 12.94
CA GLY A 215 10.72 13.62 13.35
C GLY A 215 11.87 12.65 13.61
N THR A 216 11.54 11.45 14.09
CA THR A 216 12.52 10.40 14.40
C THR A 216 12.16 9.14 13.63
N LEU A 217 13.14 8.59 12.91
CA LEU A 217 13.09 7.24 12.33
C LEU A 217 13.64 6.25 13.33
N VAL A 218 12.89 5.18 13.61
CA VAL A 218 13.30 4.11 14.53
C VAL A 218 13.36 2.80 13.77
N PHE A 219 14.52 2.15 13.80
CA PHE A 219 14.76 0.85 13.18
C PHE A 219 14.30 -0.30 14.08
N ALA A 220 14.26 -1.51 13.53
CA ALA A 220 13.80 -2.70 14.28
C ALA A 220 14.64 -3.03 15.53
N ASP A 221 15.90 -2.67 15.53
CA ASP A 221 16.84 -2.86 16.67
C ASP A 221 16.76 -1.74 17.73
N GLY A 222 15.93 -0.73 17.49
CA GLY A 222 15.75 0.41 18.38
C GLY A 222 16.71 1.57 18.15
N GLU A 223 17.63 1.49 17.18
CA GLU A 223 18.44 2.65 16.78
C GLU A 223 17.54 3.75 16.21
N GLU A 224 17.86 4.99 16.54
CA GLU A 224 17.09 6.17 16.19
C GLU A 224 17.90 7.12 15.30
N LEU A 225 17.22 7.68 14.29
CA LEU A 225 17.76 8.71 13.42
C LEU A 225 16.79 9.90 13.39
N VAL A 226 17.22 11.02 13.92
CA VAL A 226 16.47 12.27 13.85
C VAL A 226 16.54 12.82 12.42
N VAL A 227 15.41 13.20 11.87
CA VAL A 227 15.28 13.79 10.54
C VAL A 227 14.63 15.15 10.62
N GLU A 228 15.14 16.11 9.86
CA GLU A 228 14.57 17.44 9.74
C GLU A 228 13.96 17.58 8.34
N THR A 229 12.82 18.27 8.27
CA THR A 229 12.16 18.59 7.01
C THR A 229 11.82 20.08 6.94
N THR A 230 11.49 20.54 5.77
CA THR A 230 11.16 21.93 5.48
C THR A 230 9.79 22.02 4.84
N ASN A 231 9.21 23.22 4.79
CA ASN A 231 7.95 23.46 4.11
C ASN A 231 8.13 23.42 2.59
N THR A 232 7.91 22.25 2.01
CA THR A 232 7.98 22.04 0.55
C THR A 232 7.05 20.93 0.09
N ALA A 233 6.46 21.12 -1.10
CA ALA A 233 5.69 20.11 -1.82
C ALA A 233 6.56 19.14 -2.63
N SER A 234 7.89 19.22 -2.51
CA SER A 234 8.83 18.32 -3.17
C SER A 234 9.32 17.24 -2.20
N PHE A 235 9.83 16.13 -2.76
CA PHE A 235 10.48 15.10 -1.95
C PHE A 235 11.68 15.67 -1.18
N GLN A 236 11.76 15.31 0.08
CA GLN A 236 12.89 15.58 0.97
C GLN A 236 13.59 14.25 1.28
N GLU A 237 14.88 14.21 1.13
CA GLU A 237 15.67 12.98 1.19
C GLU A 237 16.61 12.98 2.38
N VAL A 238 16.66 11.86 3.09
CA VAL A 238 17.63 11.59 4.15
C VAL A 238 18.41 10.33 3.79
N ARG A 239 19.75 10.42 3.83
CA ARG A 239 20.67 9.32 3.59
C ARG A 239 21.40 8.95 4.88
N PHE A 240 21.67 7.69 5.04
CA PHE A 240 22.39 7.14 6.20
C PHE A 240 23.22 5.91 5.79
N PRO A 241 24.17 5.46 6.60
CA PRO A 241 24.87 4.20 6.36
C PRO A 241 23.89 3.04 6.20
N LYS A 242 24.23 2.08 5.35
CA LYS A 242 23.38 0.90 5.13
C LYS A 242 22.99 0.25 6.45
N LYS A 243 21.71 0.06 6.66
CA LYS A 243 21.11 -0.48 7.87
C LYS A 243 20.19 -1.65 7.54
N GLU A 244 20.44 -2.81 8.15
CA GLU A 244 19.51 -3.93 8.10
C GLU A 244 18.37 -3.71 9.08
N THR A 245 17.14 -3.92 8.62
CA THR A 245 15.94 -3.78 9.45
C THR A 245 14.80 -4.61 8.90
N THR A 246 13.81 -4.92 9.73
CA THR A 246 12.54 -5.56 9.30
C THR A 246 11.38 -4.58 9.27
N LYS A 247 11.54 -3.43 9.95
CA LYS A 247 10.52 -2.36 10.00
C LYS A 247 11.18 -1.01 10.21
N LEU A 248 10.46 0.05 9.85
CA LEU A 248 10.87 1.44 10.09
C LEU A 248 9.67 2.19 10.67
N THR A 249 9.86 2.86 11.83
CA THR A 249 8.81 3.68 12.45
C THR A 249 9.20 5.15 12.39
N TYR A 250 8.28 6.00 11.91
CA TYR A 250 8.40 7.46 11.91
C TYR A 250 7.50 8.04 13.00
N LYS A 251 8.11 8.68 14.00
CA LYS A 251 7.46 9.17 15.23
C LYS A 251 8.05 10.49 15.72
N GLU A 252 7.59 10.97 16.87
CA GLU A 252 8.09 12.21 17.54
C GLU A 252 8.03 13.42 16.62
N LEU A 253 6.89 13.58 15.98
CA LEU A 253 6.64 14.57 14.94
C LEU A 253 6.47 15.96 15.55
N GLN A 254 7.40 16.89 15.31
CA GLN A 254 7.35 18.24 15.79
C GLN A 254 6.74 19.17 14.73
N LYS A 255 5.50 19.60 14.94
CA LYS A 255 4.80 20.52 14.02
C LYS A 255 5.49 21.88 14.00
N ALA A 256 5.52 22.52 12.83
CA ALA A 256 5.93 23.91 12.67
C ALA A 256 5.01 24.86 13.45
N GLU A 257 5.58 25.98 13.88
CA GLU A 257 4.82 27.08 14.51
C GLU A 257 4.14 27.93 13.42
N ASP A 258 2.99 27.46 12.96
CA ASP A 258 2.15 28.11 11.97
C ASP A 258 0.65 27.92 12.31
N ASP A 259 -0.21 28.68 11.64
CA ASP A 259 -1.67 28.65 11.87
C ASP A 259 -2.37 27.44 11.23
N SER A 260 -1.69 26.68 10.38
CA SER A 260 -2.25 25.50 9.73
C SER A 260 -2.23 24.30 10.69
N PRO A 261 -3.39 23.70 11.01
CA PRO A 261 -3.47 22.78 12.15
C PRO A 261 -3.16 21.31 11.82
N PHE A 262 -3.10 20.92 10.53
CA PHE A 262 -3.14 19.51 10.13
C PHE A 262 -2.02 19.12 9.18
N PRO A 263 -0.75 19.05 9.61
CA PRO A 263 0.29 18.46 8.79
C PRO A 263 -0.06 16.99 8.48
N ALA A 264 0.26 16.55 7.28
CA ALA A 264 0.00 15.19 6.83
C ALA A 264 1.10 14.69 5.89
N LEU A 265 1.23 13.38 5.79
CA LEU A 265 2.23 12.71 4.96
C LEU A 265 1.57 12.13 3.71
N THR A 266 1.95 12.64 2.54
CA THR A 266 1.49 12.09 1.25
C THR A 266 2.17 10.77 0.95
N GLN A 267 3.53 10.72 1.03
CA GLN A 267 4.30 9.50 0.76
C GLN A 267 5.55 9.43 1.63
N ILE A 268 5.90 8.20 2.00
CA ILE A 268 7.22 7.84 2.52
C ILE A 268 7.81 6.73 1.63
N GLU A 269 8.96 6.99 1.04
CA GLU A 269 9.69 6.01 0.23
C GLU A 269 10.94 5.56 0.97
N VAL A 270 11.15 4.25 1.06
CA VAL A 270 12.30 3.65 1.72
C VAL A 270 13.11 2.86 0.71
N PHE A 271 14.31 3.31 0.42
CA PHE A 271 15.15 2.73 -0.62
C PHE A 271 16.23 1.81 -0.06
N GLY A 272 16.45 0.72 -0.79
CA GLY A 272 17.44 -0.27 -0.44
C GLY A 272 17.32 -1.56 -1.25
N TRP A 273 17.72 -2.66 -0.65
CA TRP A 273 17.75 -4.00 -1.23
C TRP A 273 17.00 -4.98 -0.35
N ASN A 274 16.38 -5.97 -0.97
CA ASN A 274 15.96 -7.18 -0.25
C ASN A 274 17.20 -8.00 0.15
N CYS A 275 17.19 -8.60 1.35
CA CYS A 275 18.25 -9.50 1.84
C CYS A 275 17.98 -10.94 1.43
#